data_58e431085cbf03a724347295491ac0ff
#
_entry.id   58e431085cbf03a724347295491ac0ff
#
_cell.length_a   1.000
_cell.length_b   1.000
_cell.length_c   1.000
_cell.angle_alpha   90.00
_cell.angle_beta   90.00
_cell.angle_gamma   90.00
#
_symmetry.space_group_name_H-M   'P 1'
#
loop_
_entity.id
_entity.type
_entity.pdbx_description
1 polymer ?
#
loop_
_entity_poly.entity_id
_entity_poly.type
_entity_poly.pdbx_seq_one_letter_code
_entity_poly.pdbx_strand_id
1 'polypeptide(L)'
;MSQQFIIAPETIIQAYTLGIFPMAKSKNSRDIQFFQPDVRGVLPFRPPKIPKKLLRLLKKQPFEIQWNQNFPAVIDGCAAPRTHTKDTWINPMIRRLYISLHMLGFAHSVEAYQEGNLIGGLYGVAIGGAFFGESMFSRKSNASKIALCHLMARLKYGNFSLLDAQFVSDHLIQFGIESIDNTAFQKKLKTAINTEASLELDTPESQIIHSLWQDNKVTS
;
A
#
# COMPACT_ATOMS: atom_id res chain seq x y z
N MET A 1 14.79 -15.65 -30.98
CA MET A 1 15.03 -14.90 -29.72
C MET A 1 13.85 -13.98 -29.53
N SER A 2 12.94 -14.27 -28.57
CA SER A 2 11.81 -13.41 -28.28
C SER A 2 12.34 -12.14 -27.61
N GLN A 3 12.15 -10.98 -28.24
CA GLN A 3 12.39 -9.69 -27.61
C GLN A 3 11.54 -9.63 -26.32
N GLN A 4 12.20 -9.65 -25.18
CA GLN A 4 11.57 -9.42 -23.91
C GLN A 4 11.32 -7.90 -23.84
N PHE A 5 10.07 -7.48 -23.98
CA PHE A 5 9.68 -6.08 -23.81
C PHE A 5 9.98 -5.69 -22.35
N ILE A 6 10.95 -4.82 -22.16
CA ILE A 6 11.27 -4.24 -20.86
C ILE A 6 10.35 -3.02 -20.70
N ILE A 7 9.42 -3.08 -19.76
CA ILE A 7 8.61 -1.91 -19.40
C ILE A 7 9.50 -1.00 -18.55
N ALA A 8 9.68 0.23 -19.00
CA ALA A 8 10.43 1.23 -18.26
C ALA A 8 9.65 1.67 -16.99
N PRO A 9 10.32 1.91 -15.86
CA PRO A 9 9.66 2.38 -14.63
C PRO A 9 8.84 3.65 -14.84
N GLU A 10 9.29 4.57 -15.70
CA GLU A 10 8.60 5.81 -16.05
C GLU A 10 7.23 5.56 -16.67
N THR A 11 7.10 4.50 -17.47
CA THR A 11 5.81 4.09 -18.06
C THR A 11 4.81 3.71 -16.97
N ILE A 12 5.27 3.08 -15.90
CA ILE A 12 4.42 2.72 -14.76
C ILE A 12 4.01 3.94 -13.97
N ILE A 13 4.93 4.87 -13.73
CA ILE A 13 4.62 6.15 -13.06
C ILE A 13 3.55 6.90 -13.88
N GLN A 14 3.71 7.01 -15.20
CA GLN A 14 2.71 7.62 -16.07
C GLN A 14 1.36 6.89 -16.00
N ALA A 15 1.35 5.55 -16.00
CA ALA A 15 0.12 4.79 -15.87
C ALA A 15 -0.62 5.12 -14.57
N TYR A 16 0.09 5.19 -13.43
CA TYR A 16 -0.51 5.57 -12.15
C TYR A 16 -1.09 6.99 -12.17
N THR A 17 -0.45 7.96 -12.82
CA THR A 17 -1.00 9.33 -12.93
C THR A 17 -2.30 9.38 -13.74
N LEU A 18 -2.56 8.36 -14.56
CA LEU A 18 -3.80 8.17 -15.32
C LEU A 18 -4.82 7.27 -14.58
N GLY A 19 -4.49 6.80 -13.37
CA GLY A 19 -5.32 5.86 -12.62
C GLY A 19 -5.26 4.42 -13.12
N ILE A 20 -4.23 4.09 -13.88
CA ILE A 20 -4.02 2.76 -14.47
C ILE A 20 -2.93 2.04 -13.67
N PHE A 21 -3.08 0.75 -13.40
CA PHE A 21 -2.11 -0.04 -12.67
C PHE A 21 -1.83 -1.39 -13.36
N PRO A 22 -0.62 -1.96 -13.20
CA PRO A 22 -0.21 -3.20 -13.83
C PRO A 22 -0.57 -4.42 -12.98
N MET A 23 -1.00 -5.51 -13.62
CA MET A 23 -1.11 -6.83 -13.02
C MET A 23 -0.72 -7.91 -14.01
N ALA A 24 -0.09 -8.99 -13.54
CA ALA A 24 0.06 -10.19 -14.34
C ALA A 24 -1.14 -11.13 -14.13
N LYS A 25 -1.49 -11.91 -15.14
CA LYS A 25 -2.57 -12.89 -15.05
C LYS A 25 -2.28 -14.00 -14.04
N SER A 26 -1.00 -14.36 -13.86
CA SER A 26 -0.53 -15.39 -12.93
C SER A 26 0.95 -15.21 -12.65
N LYS A 27 1.48 -15.93 -11.65
CA LYS A 27 2.91 -15.97 -11.31
C LYS A 27 3.80 -16.35 -12.52
N ASN A 28 3.31 -17.21 -13.40
CA ASN A 28 4.06 -17.71 -14.54
C ASN A 28 3.74 -16.97 -15.84
N SER A 29 2.84 -16.01 -15.84
CA SER A 29 2.54 -15.19 -17.00
C SER A 29 3.77 -14.39 -17.44
N ARG A 30 3.99 -14.30 -18.74
CA ARG A 30 5.03 -13.47 -19.34
C ARG A 30 4.54 -12.06 -19.67
N ASP A 31 3.22 -11.84 -19.56
CA ASP A 31 2.57 -10.59 -19.93
C ASP A 31 2.11 -9.84 -18.68
N ILE A 32 2.18 -8.53 -18.76
CA ILE A 32 1.58 -7.59 -17.80
C ILE A 32 0.42 -6.93 -18.50
N GLN A 33 -0.74 -6.91 -17.85
CA GLN A 33 -1.93 -6.21 -18.28
C GLN A 33 -2.09 -4.92 -17.47
N PHE A 34 -2.68 -3.90 -18.07
CA PHE A 34 -2.96 -2.62 -17.44
C PHE A 34 -4.47 -2.49 -17.22
N PHE A 35 -4.85 -2.13 -16.01
CA PHE A 35 -6.24 -2.08 -15.58
C PHE A 35 -6.64 -0.67 -15.17
N GLN A 36 -7.84 -0.28 -15.57
CA GLN A 36 -8.54 0.93 -15.13
C GLN A 36 -9.99 0.54 -14.83
N PRO A 37 -10.31 0.12 -13.60
CA PRO A 37 -11.66 -0.29 -13.24
C PRO A 37 -12.65 0.86 -13.27
N ASP A 38 -13.92 0.57 -13.62
CA ASP A 38 -15.02 1.53 -13.56
C ASP A 38 -15.35 1.94 -12.13
N VAL A 39 -15.03 1.09 -11.16
CA VAL A 39 -15.25 1.30 -9.73
C VAL A 39 -13.93 1.09 -8.99
N ARG A 40 -13.58 2.06 -8.13
CA ARG A 40 -12.31 2.09 -7.42
C ARG A 40 -12.49 2.01 -5.90
N GLY A 41 -11.71 1.14 -5.27
CA GLY A 41 -11.63 1.04 -3.82
C GLY A 41 -10.67 2.10 -3.26
N VAL A 42 -11.19 3.04 -2.48
CA VAL A 42 -10.41 4.10 -1.81
C VAL A 42 -10.51 3.95 -0.31
N LEU A 43 -9.39 4.01 0.38
CA LEU A 43 -9.34 3.87 1.82
C LEU A 43 -9.27 5.24 2.49
N PRO A 44 -10.30 5.66 3.26
CA PRO A 44 -10.28 6.91 4.01
C PRO A 44 -9.29 6.79 5.19
N PHE A 45 -8.48 7.82 5.38
CA PHE A 45 -7.52 7.88 6.47
C PHE A 45 -7.52 9.24 7.21
N ARG A 46 -8.53 10.07 6.93
CA ARG A 46 -8.73 11.38 7.56
C ARG A 46 -10.22 11.64 7.89
N PRO A 47 -10.75 11.19 9.00
CA PRO A 47 -10.17 10.33 10.03
C PRO A 47 -10.10 8.86 9.60
N PRO A 48 -9.10 8.10 10.07
CA PRO A 48 -9.01 6.68 9.76
C PRO A 48 -10.05 5.88 10.57
N LYS A 49 -10.69 4.92 9.93
CA LYS A 49 -11.56 3.96 10.64
C LYS A 49 -10.73 2.75 11.06
N ILE A 50 -10.52 2.57 12.35
CA ILE A 50 -9.75 1.45 12.90
C ILE A 50 -10.61 0.63 13.86
N PRO A 51 -10.74 -0.70 13.69
CA PRO A 51 -11.50 -1.56 14.61
C PRO A 51 -10.97 -1.44 16.05
N LYS A 52 -11.89 -1.37 17.04
CA LYS A 52 -11.53 -1.21 18.47
C LYS A 52 -10.53 -2.27 18.98
N LYS A 53 -10.65 -3.54 18.52
CA LYS A 53 -9.69 -4.61 18.86
C LYS A 53 -8.30 -4.33 18.31
N LEU A 54 -8.23 -3.87 17.06
CA LEU A 54 -6.95 -3.55 16.40
C LEU A 54 -6.31 -2.32 17.04
N LEU A 55 -7.11 -1.30 17.39
CA LEU A 55 -6.61 -0.11 18.08
C LEU A 55 -6.02 -0.44 19.46
N ARG A 56 -6.64 -1.36 20.22
CA ARG A 56 -6.09 -1.86 21.50
C ARG A 56 -4.76 -2.62 21.30
N LEU A 57 -4.67 -3.40 20.22
CA LEU A 57 -3.45 -4.13 19.89
C LEU A 57 -2.33 -3.15 19.46
N LEU A 58 -2.66 -2.17 18.63
CA LEU A 58 -1.74 -1.14 18.16
C LEU A 58 -1.10 -0.37 19.34
N LYS A 59 -1.89 -0.05 20.38
CA LYS A 59 -1.39 0.61 21.61
C LYS A 59 -0.34 -0.19 22.36
N LYS A 60 -0.32 -1.51 22.22
CA LYS A 60 0.67 -2.39 22.85
C LYS A 60 1.98 -2.46 22.05
N GLN A 61 2.03 -1.87 20.86
CA GLN A 61 3.18 -1.91 19.95
C GLN A 61 3.79 -3.33 19.84
N PRO A 62 3.00 -4.33 19.41
CA PRO A 62 3.40 -5.74 19.48
C PRO A 62 4.48 -6.11 18.47
N PHE A 63 4.78 -5.23 17.53
CA PHE A 63 5.73 -5.41 16.44
C PHE A 63 6.57 -4.16 16.27
N GLU A 64 7.84 -4.35 15.92
CA GLU A 64 8.70 -3.29 15.45
C GLU A 64 8.34 -2.93 14.01
N ILE A 65 8.10 -1.63 13.73
CA ILE A 65 7.73 -1.16 12.40
C ILE A 65 8.91 -0.43 11.79
N GLN A 66 9.27 -0.86 10.59
CA GLN A 66 10.33 -0.25 9.80
C GLN A 66 9.80 0.17 8.43
N TRP A 67 10.52 1.08 7.78
CA TRP A 67 10.17 1.65 6.48
C TRP A 67 11.33 1.45 5.52
N ASN A 68 11.05 0.91 4.33
CA ASN A 68 12.02 0.80 3.24
C ASN A 68 13.33 0.07 3.58
N GLN A 69 13.35 -0.80 4.60
CA GLN A 69 14.57 -1.52 5.00
C GLN A 69 14.82 -2.73 4.11
N ASN A 70 13.76 -3.45 3.76
CA ASN A 70 13.89 -4.66 2.94
C ASN A 70 12.70 -4.81 1.97
N PHE A 71 12.54 -3.82 1.08
CA PHE A 71 11.50 -3.83 0.06
C PHE A 71 11.44 -5.15 -0.75
N PRO A 72 12.59 -5.75 -1.20
CA PRO A 72 12.56 -7.04 -1.87
C PRO A 72 11.91 -8.16 -1.06
N ALA A 73 12.18 -8.23 0.25
CA ALA A 73 11.56 -9.25 1.11
C ALA A 73 10.06 -9.02 1.30
N VAL A 74 9.60 -7.76 1.30
CA VAL A 74 8.17 -7.43 1.39
C VAL A 74 7.43 -7.87 0.13
N ILE A 75 7.92 -7.52 -1.06
CA ILE A 75 7.26 -7.95 -2.31
C ILE A 75 7.30 -9.47 -2.49
N ASP A 76 8.36 -10.14 -2.05
CA ASP A 76 8.45 -11.60 -2.02
C ASP A 76 7.43 -12.21 -1.05
N GLY A 77 7.24 -11.59 0.12
CA GLY A 77 6.19 -11.96 1.08
C GLY A 77 4.79 -11.82 0.49
N CYS A 78 4.54 -10.75 -0.27
CA CYS A 78 3.28 -10.52 -0.96
C CYS A 78 3.03 -11.50 -2.12
N ALA A 79 4.10 -11.93 -2.81
CA ALA A 79 4.05 -12.89 -3.91
C ALA A 79 3.97 -14.36 -3.44
N ALA A 80 4.18 -14.62 -2.15
CA ALA A 80 4.16 -15.98 -1.61
C ALA A 80 2.75 -16.59 -1.69
N PRO A 81 2.63 -17.92 -1.89
CA PRO A 81 1.35 -18.63 -1.85
C PRO A 81 0.59 -18.37 -0.56
N ARG A 82 -0.73 -18.17 -0.64
CA ARG A 82 -1.62 -18.00 0.49
C ARG A 82 -2.43 -19.27 0.72
N THR A 83 -2.98 -19.44 1.93
CA THR A 83 -3.76 -20.63 2.31
C THR A 83 -4.88 -20.96 1.33
N HIS A 84 -5.50 -19.95 0.74
CA HIS A 84 -6.65 -20.12 -0.17
C HIS A 84 -6.32 -19.81 -1.65
N THR A 85 -5.09 -19.36 -1.97
CA THR A 85 -4.71 -18.98 -3.34
C THR A 85 -3.25 -19.32 -3.57
N LYS A 86 -3.01 -20.34 -4.41
CA LYS A 86 -1.65 -20.79 -4.76
C LYS A 86 -1.00 -19.86 -5.80
N ASP A 87 -1.77 -19.04 -6.48
CA ASP A 87 -1.32 -18.14 -7.54
C ASP A 87 -1.28 -16.68 -7.09
N THR A 88 -0.51 -15.87 -7.78
CA THR A 88 -0.35 -14.44 -7.52
C THR A 88 -0.21 -13.67 -8.83
N TRP A 89 -0.67 -12.42 -8.83
CA TRP A 89 -0.44 -11.48 -9.93
C TRP A 89 0.98 -10.88 -9.94
N ILE A 90 1.76 -11.10 -8.86
CA ILE A 90 3.14 -10.63 -8.75
C ILE A 90 4.06 -11.65 -9.40
N ASN A 91 4.27 -11.55 -10.70
CA ASN A 91 5.23 -12.36 -11.43
C ASN A 91 6.67 -11.80 -11.31
N PRO A 92 7.71 -12.49 -11.81
CA PRO A 92 9.09 -12.00 -11.75
C PRO A 92 9.31 -10.65 -12.46
N MET A 93 8.51 -10.31 -13.48
CA MET A 93 8.61 -9.04 -14.18
C MET A 93 8.06 -7.91 -13.31
N ILE A 94 6.87 -8.06 -12.74
CA ILE A 94 6.28 -7.12 -11.78
C ILE A 94 7.21 -6.91 -10.59
N ARG A 95 7.74 -8.00 -10.02
CA ARG A 95 8.69 -7.91 -8.92
C ARG A 95 9.88 -7.01 -9.24
N ARG A 96 10.57 -7.24 -10.38
CA ARG A 96 11.69 -6.41 -10.82
C ARG A 96 11.31 -4.97 -11.03
N LEU A 97 10.15 -4.73 -11.64
CA LEU A 97 9.64 -3.41 -11.92
C LEU A 97 9.40 -2.58 -10.64
N TYR A 98 8.76 -3.16 -9.63
CA TYR A 98 8.55 -2.45 -8.35
C TYR A 98 9.82 -2.27 -7.53
N ILE A 99 10.79 -3.19 -7.63
CA ILE A 99 12.12 -2.97 -7.05
C ILE A 99 12.81 -1.79 -7.73
N SER A 100 12.72 -1.66 -9.07
CA SER A 100 13.25 -0.49 -9.78
C SER A 100 12.54 0.80 -9.36
N LEU A 101 11.21 0.79 -9.20
CA LEU A 101 10.46 1.94 -8.68
C LEU A 101 10.89 2.31 -7.25
N HIS A 102 11.21 1.31 -6.42
CA HIS A 102 11.73 1.55 -5.08
C HIS A 102 13.11 2.22 -5.12
N MET A 103 14.01 1.75 -5.96
CA MET A 103 15.34 2.37 -6.15
C MET A 103 15.27 3.81 -6.67
N LEU A 104 14.21 4.16 -7.40
CA LEU A 104 13.91 5.51 -7.88
C LEU A 104 13.16 6.37 -6.86
N GLY A 105 12.82 5.85 -5.68
CA GLY A 105 12.12 6.57 -4.62
C GLY A 105 10.60 6.68 -4.79
N PHE A 106 9.99 5.91 -5.71
CA PHE A 106 8.54 5.92 -5.92
C PHE A 106 7.81 4.80 -5.19
N ALA A 107 8.42 3.63 -5.02
CA ALA A 107 7.78 2.53 -4.31
C ALA A 107 8.34 2.41 -2.89
N HIS A 108 7.44 2.17 -1.93
CA HIS A 108 7.75 2.16 -0.50
C HIS A 108 7.15 0.93 0.18
N SER A 109 7.82 0.44 1.22
CA SER A 109 7.34 -0.63 2.08
C SER A 109 7.17 -0.19 3.53
N VAL A 110 6.20 -0.81 4.18
CA VAL A 110 6.03 -0.80 5.64
C VAL A 110 6.18 -2.23 6.12
N GLU A 111 7.07 -2.44 7.05
CA GLU A 111 7.58 -3.72 7.47
C GLU A 111 7.27 -3.95 8.95
N ALA A 112 6.71 -5.11 9.29
CA ALA A 112 6.47 -5.51 10.67
C ALA A 112 7.44 -6.62 11.05
N TYR A 113 8.25 -6.36 12.07
CA TYR A 113 9.23 -7.31 12.59
C TYR A 113 8.88 -7.77 14.00
N GLN A 114 9.27 -8.99 14.32
CA GLN A 114 9.29 -9.52 15.68
C GLN A 114 10.53 -10.39 15.85
N GLU A 115 11.32 -10.10 16.89
CA GLU A 115 12.57 -10.82 17.17
C GLU A 115 13.50 -10.89 15.94
N GLY A 116 13.61 -9.77 15.22
CA GLY A 116 14.42 -9.64 14.00
C GLY A 116 13.84 -10.33 12.74
N ASN A 117 12.69 -10.98 12.84
CA ASN A 117 12.06 -11.68 11.71
C ASN A 117 10.98 -10.80 11.08
N LEU A 118 10.97 -10.70 9.76
CA LEU A 118 9.90 -10.04 8.99
C LEU A 118 8.63 -10.91 9.02
N ILE A 119 7.62 -10.49 9.75
CA ILE A 119 6.39 -11.24 10.01
C ILE A 119 5.17 -10.73 9.25
N GLY A 120 5.28 -9.61 8.58
CA GLY A 120 4.25 -9.01 7.75
C GLY A 120 4.68 -7.67 7.17
N GLY A 121 3.87 -7.13 6.30
CA GLY A 121 4.16 -5.85 5.69
C GLY A 121 3.22 -5.58 4.51
N LEU A 122 3.43 -4.43 3.91
CA LEU A 122 2.77 -3.99 2.69
C LEU A 122 3.73 -3.14 1.85
N TYR A 123 3.41 -2.99 0.58
CA TYR A 123 4.10 -2.03 -0.27
C TYR A 123 3.09 -1.27 -1.15
N GLY A 124 3.55 -0.15 -1.68
CA GLY A 124 2.79 0.67 -2.61
C GLY A 124 3.66 1.71 -3.30
N VAL A 125 3.02 2.53 -4.13
CA VAL A 125 3.66 3.60 -4.92
C VAL A 125 3.15 4.94 -4.43
N ALA A 126 4.05 5.92 -4.26
CA ALA A 126 3.74 7.30 -3.90
C ALA A 126 4.02 8.24 -5.08
N ILE A 127 3.03 9.05 -5.45
CA ILE A 127 3.17 10.07 -6.49
C ILE A 127 2.43 11.34 -6.02
N GLY A 128 3.16 12.41 -5.74
CA GLY A 128 2.59 13.56 -5.07
C GLY A 128 1.90 13.16 -3.77
N GLY A 129 0.71 13.62 -3.51
CA GLY A 129 -0.11 13.24 -2.35
C GLY A 129 -1.02 12.02 -2.58
N ALA A 130 -0.78 11.20 -3.61
CA ALA A 130 -1.44 9.92 -3.82
C ALA A 130 -0.54 8.75 -3.42
N PHE A 131 -1.09 7.81 -2.65
CA PHE A 131 -0.46 6.53 -2.36
C PHE A 131 -1.32 5.40 -2.92
N PHE A 132 -0.71 4.55 -3.75
CA PHE A 132 -1.33 3.38 -4.36
C PHE A 132 -0.87 2.14 -3.60
N GLY A 133 -1.74 1.59 -2.74
CA GLY A 133 -1.46 0.39 -1.98
C GLY A 133 -1.58 -0.84 -2.87
N GLU A 134 -0.49 -1.58 -3.04
CA GLU A 134 -0.42 -2.68 -4.01
C GLU A 134 -0.77 -4.02 -3.39
N SER A 135 -0.05 -4.43 -2.39
CA SER A 135 -0.28 -5.72 -1.75
C SER A 135 0.23 -5.73 -0.31
N MET A 136 -0.28 -6.69 0.46
CA MET A 136 0.15 -6.91 1.84
C MET A 136 0.18 -8.40 2.16
N PHE A 137 1.01 -8.77 3.15
CA PHE A 137 1.10 -10.13 3.65
C PHE A 137 1.21 -10.18 5.17
N SER A 138 0.79 -11.29 5.76
CA SER A 138 0.94 -11.58 7.20
C SER A 138 1.38 -13.02 7.39
N ARG A 139 2.50 -13.22 8.06
CA ARG A 139 2.94 -14.51 8.61
C ARG A 139 2.47 -14.66 10.07
N LYS A 140 2.21 -13.54 10.74
CA LYS A 140 1.62 -13.48 12.07
C LYS A 140 0.33 -12.67 12.06
N SER A 141 -0.65 -13.10 12.84
CA SER A 141 -1.96 -12.45 12.90
C SER A 141 -1.83 -10.93 13.14
N ASN A 142 -2.56 -10.15 12.36
CA ASN A 142 -2.63 -8.69 12.37
C ASN A 142 -1.34 -7.95 11.93
N ALA A 143 -0.25 -8.60 11.53
CA ALA A 143 0.98 -7.91 11.16
C ALA A 143 0.76 -6.91 10.00
N SER A 144 0.12 -7.32 8.91
CA SER A 144 -0.20 -6.41 7.79
C SER A 144 -1.22 -5.34 8.17
N LYS A 145 -2.16 -5.63 9.08
CA LYS A 145 -3.15 -4.64 9.54
C LYS A 145 -2.49 -3.54 10.39
N ILE A 146 -1.50 -3.92 11.22
CA ILE A 146 -0.71 -2.95 11.99
C ILE A 146 0.16 -2.13 11.04
N ALA A 147 0.83 -2.75 10.06
CA ALA A 147 1.56 -2.02 9.03
C ALA A 147 0.67 -1.02 8.28
N LEU A 148 -0.58 -1.40 7.94
CA LEU A 148 -1.55 -0.49 7.31
C LEU A 148 -1.92 0.68 8.22
N CYS A 149 -2.10 0.47 9.53
CA CYS A 149 -2.34 1.57 10.47
C CYS A 149 -1.18 2.57 10.49
N HIS A 150 0.06 2.08 10.50
CA HIS A 150 1.25 2.94 10.43
C HIS A 150 1.32 3.69 9.09
N LEU A 151 1.03 3.02 7.95
CA LEU A 151 0.90 3.71 6.67
C LEU A 151 -0.12 4.85 6.75
N MET A 152 -1.35 4.57 7.20
CA MET A 152 -2.41 5.58 7.28
C MET A 152 -2.02 6.77 8.15
N ALA A 153 -1.34 6.53 9.28
CA ALA A 153 -0.81 7.58 10.15
C ALA A 153 0.21 8.45 9.41
N ARG A 154 1.18 7.81 8.76
CA ARG A 154 2.25 8.50 8.03
C ARG A 154 1.71 9.29 6.83
N LEU A 155 0.77 8.73 6.07
CA LEU A 155 0.10 9.45 4.98
C LEU A 155 -0.62 10.70 5.47
N LYS A 156 -1.28 10.61 6.64
CA LYS A 156 -1.93 11.77 7.26
C LYS A 156 -0.92 12.86 7.61
N TYR A 157 0.20 12.51 8.26
CA TYR A 157 1.26 13.44 8.63
C TYR A 157 1.97 14.03 7.41
N GLY A 158 2.24 13.19 6.42
CA GLY A 158 2.95 13.54 5.20
C GLY A 158 2.12 14.28 4.15
N ASN A 159 0.94 14.79 4.52
CA ASN A 159 0.05 15.58 3.65
C ASN A 159 -0.50 14.84 2.42
N PHE A 160 -0.58 13.51 2.46
CA PHE A 160 -1.27 12.75 1.42
C PHE A 160 -2.78 13.00 1.47
N SER A 161 -3.46 12.91 0.34
CA SER A 161 -4.90 13.14 0.21
C SER A 161 -5.66 11.96 -0.41
N LEU A 162 -4.95 10.98 -0.98
CA LEU A 162 -5.54 9.79 -1.60
C LEU A 162 -4.78 8.53 -1.18
N LEU A 163 -5.51 7.53 -0.67
CA LEU A 163 -5.03 6.15 -0.50
C LEU A 163 -5.89 5.24 -1.36
N ASP A 164 -5.35 4.85 -2.49
CA ASP A 164 -5.98 3.97 -3.46
C ASP A 164 -5.65 2.51 -3.13
N ALA A 165 -6.66 1.66 -3.02
CA ALA A 165 -6.52 0.23 -2.81
C ALA A 165 -7.03 -0.59 -4.01
N GLN A 166 -7.24 0.03 -5.15
CA GLN A 166 -7.74 -0.47 -6.44
C GLN A 166 -9.11 -1.14 -6.33
N PHE A 167 -9.21 -2.24 -5.57
CA PHE A 167 -10.44 -3.01 -5.41
C PHE A 167 -10.90 -3.04 -3.95
N VAL A 168 -12.21 -3.12 -3.76
CA VAL A 168 -12.77 -3.40 -2.43
C VAL A 168 -12.48 -4.87 -2.09
N SER A 169 -11.94 -5.12 -0.91
CA SER A 169 -11.64 -6.45 -0.40
C SER A 169 -12.12 -6.60 1.05
N ASP A 170 -12.54 -7.81 1.42
CA ASP A 170 -13.16 -8.09 2.73
C ASP A 170 -12.32 -7.61 3.92
N HIS A 171 -10.99 -7.76 3.84
CA HIS A 171 -10.13 -7.34 4.94
C HIS A 171 -9.99 -5.81 5.06
N LEU A 172 -10.29 -5.04 4.01
CA LEU A 172 -10.29 -3.57 4.04
C LEU A 172 -11.65 -2.97 4.42
N ILE A 173 -12.74 -3.74 4.36
CA ILE A 173 -14.07 -3.30 4.80
C ILE A 173 -14.02 -2.80 6.25
N GLN A 174 -13.29 -3.48 7.13
CA GLN A 174 -13.14 -3.08 8.52
C GLN A 174 -12.44 -1.71 8.71
N PHE A 175 -11.71 -1.23 7.71
CA PHE A 175 -11.06 0.08 7.69
C PHE A 175 -11.91 1.14 6.99
N GLY A 176 -13.13 0.78 6.57
CA GLY A 176 -14.06 1.69 5.93
C GLY A 176 -13.72 2.02 4.49
N ILE A 177 -13.15 1.06 3.74
CA ILE A 177 -12.92 1.25 2.30
C ILE A 177 -14.21 1.67 1.61
N GLU A 178 -14.10 2.66 0.75
CA GLU A 178 -15.19 3.21 -0.05
C GLU A 178 -15.06 2.75 -1.50
N SER A 179 -16.21 2.50 -2.11
CA SER A 179 -16.33 2.20 -3.53
C SER A 179 -16.78 3.46 -4.25
N ILE A 180 -15.97 4.01 -5.12
CA ILE A 180 -16.29 5.22 -5.90
C ILE A 180 -16.17 4.95 -7.39
N ASP A 181 -16.98 5.66 -8.20
CA ASP A 181 -16.87 5.56 -9.66
C ASP A 181 -15.56 6.17 -10.18
N ASN A 182 -15.16 5.78 -11.39
CA ASN A 182 -13.92 6.24 -11.98
C ASN A 182 -13.88 7.76 -12.17
N THR A 183 -15.00 8.42 -12.41
CA THR A 183 -15.07 9.88 -12.57
C THR A 183 -14.72 10.58 -11.26
N ALA A 184 -15.30 10.13 -10.14
CA ALA A 184 -14.97 10.63 -8.80
C ALA A 184 -13.52 10.33 -8.41
N PHE A 185 -13.04 9.13 -8.75
CA PHE A 185 -11.64 8.74 -8.54
C PHE A 185 -10.68 9.66 -9.29
N GLN A 186 -10.91 9.91 -10.59
CA GLN A 186 -10.04 10.76 -11.41
C GLN A 186 -9.96 12.20 -10.88
N LYS A 187 -11.04 12.75 -10.34
CA LYS A 187 -11.04 14.07 -9.69
C LYS A 187 -10.13 14.08 -8.45
N LYS A 188 -10.25 13.04 -7.58
CA LYS A 188 -9.41 12.89 -6.39
C LYS A 188 -7.94 12.69 -6.78
N LEU A 189 -7.66 11.83 -7.76
CA LEU A 189 -6.33 11.53 -8.27
C LEU A 189 -5.65 12.79 -8.79
N LYS A 190 -6.32 13.56 -9.68
CA LYS A 190 -5.78 14.80 -10.24
C LYS A 190 -5.38 15.81 -9.16
N THR A 191 -6.16 15.91 -8.09
CA THR A 191 -5.83 16.77 -6.95
C THR A 191 -4.62 16.20 -6.21
N ALA A 192 -4.64 14.91 -5.90
CA ALA A 192 -3.62 14.28 -5.08
C ALA A 192 -2.23 14.30 -5.75
N ILE A 193 -2.11 13.95 -7.02
CA ILE A 193 -0.80 13.94 -7.72
C ILE A 193 -0.14 15.33 -7.79
N ASN A 194 -0.93 16.41 -7.69
CA ASN A 194 -0.44 17.80 -7.66
C ASN A 194 -0.29 18.35 -6.23
N THR A 195 -0.55 17.55 -5.20
CA THR A 195 -0.36 17.93 -3.80
C THR A 195 1.08 17.61 -3.41
N GLU A 196 1.78 18.55 -2.82
CA GLU A 196 3.09 18.31 -2.22
C GLU A 196 2.91 17.48 -0.94
N ALA A 197 3.55 16.31 -0.91
CA ALA A 197 3.47 15.35 0.19
C ALA A 197 4.79 14.57 0.32
N SER A 198 5.10 14.11 1.52
CA SER A 198 6.31 13.33 1.79
C SER A 198 6.05 12.18 2.75
N LEU A 199 6.67 11.03 2.46
CA LEU A 199 6.77 9.92 3.42
C LEU A 199 7.99 10.06 4.34
N GLU A 200 8.95 10.91 3.96
CA GLU A 200 10.09 11.26 4.81
C GLU A 200 9.65 12.34 5.79
N LEU A 201 9.64 12.01 7.07
CA LEU A 201 9.14 12.87 8.14
C LEU A 201 10.18 12.91 9.27
N ASP A 202 10.52 14.11 9.73
CA ASP A 202 11.39 14.30 10.90
C ASP A 202 10.72 13.92 12.23
N THR A 203 9.44 13.57 12.19
CA THR A 203 8.63 13.19 13.34
C THR A 203 8.85 11.71 13.69
N PRO A 204 9.13 11.39 14.97
CA PRO A 204 9.28 10.00 15.41
C PRO A 204 8.03 9.15 15.15
N GLU A 205 8.23 7.90 14.75
CA GLU A 205 7.14 6.96 14.42
C GLU A 205 6.14 6.80 15.57
N SER A 206 6.61 6.81 16.82
CA SER A 206 5.76 6.76 18.01
C SER A 206 4.79 7.95 18.12
N GLN A 207 5.21 9.13 17.71
CA GLN A 207 4.36 10.32 17.68
C GLN A 207 3.38 10.26 16.51
N ILE A 208 3.84 9.82 15.35
CA ILE A 208 3.00 9.66 14.14
C ILE A 208 1.84 8.71 14.45
N ILE A 209 2.12 7.52 14.97
CA ILE A 209 1.09 6.53 15.26
C ILE A 209 0.15 6.97 16.38
N HIS A 210 0.63 7.78 17.33
CA HIS A 210 -0.18 8.32 18.42
C HIS A 210 -1.36 9.17 17.90
N SER A 211 -1.21 9.85 16.77
CA SER A 211 -2.28 10.66 16.17
C SER A 211 -3.53 9.87 15.83
N LEU A 212 -3.40 8.60 15.47
CA LEU A 212 -4.54 7.74 15.19
C LEU A 212 -5.44 7.52 16.41
N TRP A 213 -4.90 7.64 17.61
CA TRP A 213 -5.67 7.44 18.85
C TRP A 213 -6.52 8.64 19.22
N GLN A 214 -6.04 9.84 18.86
CA GLN A 214 -6.77 11.08 19.11
C GLN A 214 -8.01 11.17 18.22
N ASP A 215 -7.88 10.85 16.93
CA ASP A 215 -8.99 10.86 15.98
C ASP A 215 -10.10 9.88 16.35
N ASN A 216 -9.74 8.68 16.85
CA ASN A 216 -10.70 7.64 17.22
C ASN A 216 -11.40 7.88 18.57
N LYS A 217 -11.00 8.91 19.35
CA LYS A 217 -11.73 9.35 20.56
C LYS A 217 -12.88 10.29 20.25
N VAL A 218 -12.81 11.01 19.14
CA VAL A 218 -13.81 12.01 18.75
C VAL A 218 -15.02 11.38 18.06
N THR A 219 -14.89 10.14 17.57
CA THR A 219 -15.95 9.40 16.85
C THR A 219 -16.64 8.29 17.71
N SER A 220 -16.47 8.32 19.03
CA SER A 220 -17.06 7.32 19.97
C SER A 220 -18.19 7.88 20.77
#